data_df67bc7e62ab82c4533d5441afaeb146
#
_entry.id   df67bc7e62ab82c4533d5441afaeb146
#
_cell.length_a   1.000
_cell.length_b   1.000
_cell.length_c   1.000
_cell.angle_alpha   90.00
_cell.angle_beta   90.00
_cell.angle_gamma   90.00
#
_symmetry.space_group_name_H-M   'P 1'
#
loop_
_entity.id
_entity.type
_entity.pdbx_description
1 polymer ?
#
loop_
_entity_poly.entity_id
_entity_poly.type
_entity_poly.pdbx_seq_one_letter_code
_entity_poly.pdbx_strand_id
1 'polypeptide(L)'
;MKSAFLVPALLLSVAAWAADPKPNLIDYSNGQLIEADAAKAVMAEGIPAKVWKLYPASKYAFVSQVEGGMKGTTCVVTARVMQVPLTPTLKAALFRPAKTATAFDAAANSSTDACKALAKDKLKEATGAVVSALVKT
;
A
#
# COMPACT_ATOMS: atom_id res chain seq x y z
N MET A 1 -40.10 -40.46 43.15
CA MET A 1 -40.19 -39.57 41.96
C MET A 1 -38.92 -38.70 41.89
N LYS A 2 -38.02 -39.05 41.02
CA LYS A 2 -36.76 -38.29 40.82
C LYS A 2 -36.82 -37.58 39.46
N SER A 3 -37.04 -36.27 39.48
CA SER A 3 -37.03 -35.43 38.27
C SER A 3 -35.60 -35.04 37.95
N ALA A 4 -35.07 -35.58 36.85
CA ALA A 4 -33.77 -35.15 36.29
C ALA A 4 -33.97 -33.94 35.42
N PHE A 5 -33.43 -32.78 35.84
CA PHE A 5 -33.33 -31.60 35.00
C PHE A 5 -32.12 -31.73 34.09
N LEU A 6 -32.37 -31.91 32.79
CA LEU A 6 -31.37 -31.76 31.73
C LEU A 6 -31.21 -30.28 31.42
N VAL A 7 -30.03 -29.74 31.71
CA VAL A 7 -29.60 -28.39 31.27
C VAL A 7 -28.94 -28.53 29.90
N PRO A 8 -29.47 -27.91 28.85
CA PRO A 8 -28.76 -27.87 27.56
C PRO A 8 -27.57 -26.91 27.64
N ALA A 9 -26.36 -27.42 27.49
CA ALA A 9 -25.17 -26.62 27.33
C ALA A 9 -25.21 -25.94 25.95
N LEU A 10 -25.48 -24.63 25.93
CA LEU A 10 -25.29 -23.80 24.75
C LEU A 10 -23.78 -23.63 24.49
N LEU A 11 -23.28 -24.34 23.49
CA LEU A 11 -21.96 -24.10 22.92
C LEU A 11 -22.00 -22.79 22.12
N LEU A 12 -21.61 -21.69 22.73
CA LEU A 12 -21.31 -20.44 22.05
C LEU A 12 -20.01 -20.63 21.25
N SER A 13 -20.14 -20.94 19.96
CA SER A 13 -19.04 -20.89 19.02
C SER A 13 -18.66 -19.43 18.82
N VAL A 14 -17.62 -18.98 19.53
CA VAL A 14 -16.98 -17.69 19.28
C VAL A 14 -16.24 -17.83 17.95
N ALA A 15 -16.84 -17.33 16.87
CA ALA A 15 -16.12 -17.15 15.61
C ALA A 15 -14.99 -16.16 15.87
N ALA A 16 -13.76 -16.66 15.99
CA ALA A 16 -12.59 -15.83 16.03
C ALA A 16 -12.47 -15.13 14.67
N TRP A 17 -12.84 -13.87 14.62
CA TRP A 17 -12.58 -13.02 13.48
C TRP A 17 -11.07 -12.84 13.41
N ALA A 18 -10.42 -13.56 12.49
CA ALA A 18 -9.02 -13.34 12.19
C ALA A 18 -8.91 -11.90 11.66
N ALA A 19 -8.22 -11.04 12.40
CA ALA A 19 -7.93 -9.69 11.96
C ALA A 19 -7.20 -9.76 10.62
N ASP A 20 -7.62 -8.95 9.64
CA ASP A 20 -6.95 -8.87 8.35
C ASP A 20 -5.46 -8.55 8.58
N PRO A 21 -4.54 -9.26 7.90
CA PRO A 21 -3.12 -9.03 8.10
C PRO A 21 -2.78 -7.58 7.79
N LYS A 22 -2.09 -6.92 8.73
CA LYS A 22 -1.69 -5.52 8.59
C LYS A 22 -0.83 -5.34 7.32
N PRO A 23 -1.17 -4.40 6.42
CA PRO A 23 -0.39 -4.13 5.22
C PRO A 23 1.06 -3.78 5.54
N ASN A 24 2.01 -4.28 4.74
CA ASN A 24 3.42 -3.92 4.86
C ASN A 24 3.77 -2.85 3.83
N LEU A 25 3.68 -1.59 4.25
CA LEU A 25 3.86 -0.41 3.42
C LEU A 25 5.05 0.41 3.92
N ILE A 26 5.97 0.71 3.01
CA ILE A 26 7.18 1.50 3.26
C ILE A 26 7.17 2.70 2.33
N ASP A 27 7.55 3.87 2.81
CA ASP A 27 7.65 5.08 2.01
C ASP A 27 9.03 5.72 2.14
N TYR A 28 9.58 6.12 0.99
CA TYR A 28 10.82 6.86 0.84
C TYR A 28 10.63 8.13 0.01
N SER A 29 9.42 8.66 -0.02
CA SER A 29 9.09 9.87 -0.79
C SER A 29 9.73 11.12 -0.21
N ASN A 30 9.86 12.14 -1.07
CA ASN A 30 10.20 13.49 -0.64
C ASN A 30 9.03 14.07 0.20
N GLY A 31 9.25 14.25 1.50
CA GLY A 31 8.24 14.75 2.44
C GLY A 31 7.70 16.15 2.12
N GLN A 32 8.39 16.93 1.30
CA GLN A 32 7.87 18.22 0.82
C GLN A 32 6.77 18.06 -0.25
N LEU A 33 6.75 16.91 -0.94
CA LEU A 33 5.73 16.59 -1.93
C LEU A 33 4.56 15.80 -1.32
N ILE A 34 4.87 14.82 -0.51
CA ILE A 34 3.88 13.98 0.16
C ILE A 34 4.46 13.45 1.48
N GLU A 35 3.70 13.59 2.56
CA GLU A 35 4.04 13.04 3.87
C GLU A 35 4.00 11.50 3.83
N ALA A 36 4.88 10.84 4.60
CA ALA A 36 5.00 9.38 4.61
C ALA A 36 3.69 8.66 4.94
N ASP A 37 2.93 9.16 5.91
CA ASP A 37 1.65 8.56 6.30
C ASP A 37 0.59 8.77 5.20
N ALA A 38 0.60 9.91 4.52
CA ALA A 38 -0.28 10.16 3.39
C ALA A 38 0.08 9.26 2.19
N ALA A 39 1.36 9.03 1.91
CA ALA A 39 1.80 8.11 0.87
C ALA A 39 1.37 6.66 1.17
N LYS A 40 1.55 6.20 2.40
CA LYS A 40 1.08 4.88 2.84
C LYS A 40 -0.43 4.75 2.77
N ALA A 41 -1.19 5.81 3.12
CA ALA A 41 -2.65 5.81 3.00
C ALA A 41 -3.11 5.66 1.53
N VAL A 42 -2.46 6.35 0.59
CA VAL A 42 -2.72 6.21 -0.84
C VAL A 42 -2.48 4.78 -1.32
N MET A 43 -1.38 4.15 -0.92
CA MET A 43 -1.11 2.76 -1.25
C MET A 43 -2.11 1.80 -0.60
N ALA A 44 -2.46 2.00 0.68
CA ALA A 44 -3.42 1.16 1.39
C ALA A 44 -4.80 1.18 0.73
N GLU A 45 -5.25 2.35 0.28
CA GLU A 45 -6.51 2.51 -0.46
C GLU A 45 -6.46 1.84 -1.84
N GLY A 46 -5.32 1.94 -2.53
CA GLY A 46 -5.16 1.44 -3.90
C GLY A 46 -4.83 -0.05 -4.00
N ILE A 47 -4.38 -0.71 -2.92
CA ILE A 47 -4.01 -2.13 -2.92
C ILE A 47 -5.13 -2.97 -2.29
N PRO A 48 -5.95 -3.66 -3.11
CA PRO A 48 -7.11 -4.40 -2.60
C PRO A 48 -6.71 -5.66 -1.82
N ALA A 49 -7.61 -6.15 -0.97
CA ALA A 49 -7.40 -7.33 -0.12
C ALA A 49 -6.96 -8.58 -0.92
N LYS A 50 -7.44 -8.75 -2.16
CA LYS A 50 -7.04 -9.87 -3.01
C LYS A 50 -5.54 -9.89 -3.32
N VAL A 51 -4.88 -8.74 -3.40
CA VAL A 51 -3.43 -8.66 -3.60
C VAL A 51 -2.71 -9.20 -2.37
N TRP A 52 -3.14 -8.85 -1.17
CA TRP A 52 -2.56 -9.34 0.07
C TRP A 52 -2.80 -10.84 0.32
N LYS A 53 -3.84 -11.41 -0.29
CA LYS A 53 -4.05 -12.87 -0.29
C LYS A 53 -3.04 -13.59 -1.17
N LEU A 54 -2.71 -13.03 -2.34
CA LEU A 54 -1.74 -13.59 -3.28
C LEU A 54 -0.29 -13.31 -2.85
N TYR A 55 -0.05 -12.13 -2.28
CA TYR A 55 1.26 -11.62 -1.88
C TYR A 55 1.23 -11.19 -0.41
N PRO A 56 1.29 -12.14 0.53
CA PRO A 56 1.13 -11.84 1.96
C PRO A 56 2.15 -10.84 2.49
N ALA A 57 1.72 -9.96 3.39
CA ALA A 57 2.56 -8.94 4.03
C ALA A 57 3.73 -9.52 4.84
N SER A 58 3.67 -10.81 5.20
CA SER A 58 4.78 -11.54 5.83
C SER A 58 5.93 -11.88 4.87
N LYS A 59 5.67 -11.83 3.56
CA LYS A 59 6.63 -12.19 2.50
C LYS A 59 6.92 -11.06 1.53
N TYR A 60 6.08 -10.04 1.48
CA TYR A 60 6.18 -8.92 0.55
C TYR A 60 5.92 -7.58 1.25
N ALA A 61 6.57 -6.54 0.76
CA ALA A 61 6.26 -5.15 1.08
C ALA A 61 5.93 -4.39 -0.21
N PHE A 62 5.14 -3.33 -0.08
CA PHE A 62 5.02 -2.32 -1.12
C PHE A 62 5.77 -1.08 -0.68
N VAL A 63 6.61 -0.58 -1.57
CA VAL A 63 7.47 0.57 -1.32
C VAL A 63 7.08 1.68 -2.27
N SER A 64 6.80 2.87 -1.75
CA SER A 64 6.58 4.08 -2.55
C SER A 64 7.79 5.00 -2.52
N GLN A 65 7.97 5.71 -3.62
CA GLN A 65 8.96 6.78 -3.76
C GLN A 65 8.38 7.84 -4.69
N VAL A 66 8.21 9.05 -4.16
CA VAL A 66 7.78 10.22 -4.93
C VAL A 66 8.86 11.28 -4.87
N GLU A 67 9.35 11.68 -6.04
CA GLU A 67 10.45 12.61 -6.20
C GLU A 67 10.08 13.75 -7.14
N GLY A 68 10.82 14.84 -7.06
CA GLY A 68 10.65 16.02 -7.89
C GLY A 68 10.35 17.27 -7.07
N GLY A 69 9.45 18.11 -7.57
CA GLY A 69 9.04 19.36 -6.95
C GLY A 69 8.96 20.52 -7.93
N MET A 70 8.87 21.74 -7.39
CA MET A 70 8.84 22.96 -8.19
C MET A 70 10.22 23.27 -8.79
N LYS A 71 10.24 23.50 -10.08
CA LYS A 71 11.36 24.07 -10.85
C LYS A 71 10.90 25.37 -11.48
N GLY A 72 11.15 26.49 -10.81
CA GLY A 72 10.50 27.77 -11.15
C GLY A 72 8.99 27.66 -10.96
N THR A 73 8.21 27.88 -12.01
CA THR A 73 6.76 27.73 -12.02
C THR A 73 6.27 26.37 -12.54
N THR A 74 7.18 25.46 -12.87
CA THR A 74 6.84 24.12 -13.35
C THR A 74 6.98 23.10 -12.22
N CYS A 75 5.92 22.32 -11.98
CA CYS A 75 5.98 21.17 -11.12
C CYS A 75 6.41 19.94 -11.92
N VAL A 76 7.37 19.20 -11.43
CA VAL A 76 7.82 17.93 -12.01
C VAL A 76 7.69 16.86 -10.95
N VAL A 77 7.01 15.78 -11.25
CA VAL A 77 6.78 14.67 -10.30
C VAL A 77 7.04 13.33 -10.97
N THR A 78 7.80 12.50 -10.29
CA THR A 78 7.92 11.07 -10.59
C THR A 78 7.47 10.28 -9.37
N ALA A 79 6.49 9.40 -9.53
CA ALA A 79 6.05 8.48 -8.49
C ALA A 79 6.36 7.04 -8.91
N ARG A 80 6.93 6.28 -8.00
CA ARG A 80 7.26 4.88 -8.19
C ARG A 80 6.65 4.05 -7.08
N VAL A 81 6.06 2.92 -7.44
CA VAL A 81 5.61 1.90 -6.49
C VAL A 81 6.24 0.57 -6.86
N MET A 82 6.78 -0.10 -5.87
CA MET A 82 7.50 -1.36 -6.03
C MET A 82 6.90 -2.42 -5.12
N GLN A 83 6.66 -3.61 -5.64
CA GLN A 83 6.46 -4.81 -4.81
C GLN A 83 7.82 -5.45 -4.57
N VAL A 84 8.20 -5.60 -3.31
CA VAL A 84 9.52 -6.09 -2.91
C VAL A 84 9.36 -7.34 -2.06
N PRO A 85 9.99 -8.48 -2.45
CA PRO A 85 10.02 -9.66 -1.60
C PRO A 85 10.87 -9.41 -0.35
N LEU A 86 10.49 -10.03 0.77
CA LEU A 86 11.22 -9.98 2.03
C LEU A 86 12.13 -11.19 2.17
N THR A 87 13.27 -11.02 2.87
CA THR A 87 14.09 -12.16 3.25
C THR A 87 13.34 -13.07 4.22
N PRO A 88 13.48 -14.40 4.11
CA PRO A 88 12.72 -15.34 4.95
C PRO A 88 12.98 -15.17 6.45
N THR A 89 14.22 -14.90 6.84
CA THR A 89 14.65 -14.85 8.25
C THR A 89 14.58 -13.47 8.86
N LEU A 90 15.12 -12.46 8.19
CA LEU A 90 15.26 -11.11 8.73
C LEU A 90 14.06 -10.20 8.43
N LYS A 91 13.16 -10.64 7.54
CA LYS A 91 12.06 -9.83 7.03
C LYS A 91 12.50 -8.48 6.44
N ALA A 92 13.75 -8.40 6.03
CA ALA A 92 14.29 -7.26 5.32
C ALA A 92 13.87 -7.30 3.85
N ALA A 93 13.59 -6.14 3.27
CA ALA A 93 13.28 -6.03 1.86
C ALA A 93 14.51 -6.40 1.01
N LEU A 94 14.30 -7.24 -0.02
CA LEU A 94 15.36 -7.54 -0.97
C LEU A 94 15.62 -6.33 -1.86
N PHE A 95 16.87 -6.17 -2.29
CA PHE A 95 17.27 -5.06 -3.15
C PHE A 95 16.53 -5.05 -4.50
N ARG A 96 16.15 -6.21 -5.02
CA ARG A 96 15.52 -6.34 -6.33
C ARG A 96 13.99 -6.44 -6.22
N PRO A 97 13.24 -5.42 -6.69
CA PRO A 97 11.78 -5.48 -6.75
C PRO A 97 11.30 -6.60 -7.67
N ALA A 98 10.20 -7.26 -7.32
CA ALA A 98 9.53 -8.23 -8.18
C ALA A 98 8.70 -7.53 -9.27
N LYS A 99 8.06 -6.42 -8.93
CA LYS A 99 7.29 -5.55 -9.84
C LYS A 99 7.55 -4.10 -9.49
N THR A 100 7.58 -3.27 -10.52
CA THR A 100 7.72 -1.81 -10.39
C THR A 100 6.80 -1.13 -11.38
N ALA A 101 6.12 -0.07 -10.93
CA ALA A 101 5.42 0.86 -11.80
C ALA A 101 5.88 2.29 -11.50
N THR A 102 5.97 3.10 -12.54
CA THR A 102 6.38 4.50 -12.45
C THR A 102 5.37 5.36 -13.21
N ALA A 103 4.91 6.43 -12.59
CA ALA A 103 4.11 7.47 -13.19
C ALA A 103 4.88 8.80 -13.14
N PHE A 104 4.80 9.57 -14.20
CA PHE A 104 5.52 10.84 -14.35
C PHE A 104 4.58 11.90 -14.88
N ASP A 105 4.76 13.15 -14.42
CA ASP A 105 4.13 14.32 -15.03
C ASP A 105 4.92 15.59 -14.77
N ALA A 106 4.68 16.58 -15.63
CA ALA A 106 5.20 17.94 -15.49
C ALA A 106 4.09 18.95 -15.81
N ALA A 107 3.77 19.81 -14.86
CA ALA A 107 2.73 20.84 -15.00
C ALA A 107 3.33 22.25 -14.95
N ALA A 108 3.19 23.00 -16.04
CA ALA A 108 3.59 24.42 -16.10
C ALA A 108 2.60 25.28 -15.30
N ASN A 109 3.05 26.48 -14.90
CA ASN A 109 2.24 27.46 -14.16
C ASN A 109 1.59 26.85 -12.90
N SER A 110 2.32 26.01 -12.21
CA SER A 110 1.86 25.29 -11.02
C SER A 110 2.16 26.10 -9.74
N SER A 111 1.40 25.81 -8.69
CA SER A 111 1.68 26.22 -7.32
C SER A 111 2.25 25.06 -6.51
N THR A 112 2.79 25.37 -5.33
CA THR A 112 3.27 24.32 -4.39
C THR A 112 2.14 23.34 -4.02
N ASP A 113 0.92 23.84 -3.76
CA ASP A 113 -0.21 23.00 -3.40
C ASP A 113 -0.69 22.16 -4.59
N ALA A 114 -0.72 22.73 -5.80
CA ALA A 114 -1.03 21.98 -7.01
C ALA A 114 0.03 20.90 -7.28
N CYS A 115 1.31 21.17 -6.99
CA CYS A 115 2.38 20.19 -7.12
C CYS A 115 2.23 19.02 -6.14
N LYS A 116 1.82 19.27 -4.90
CA LYS A 116 1.50 18.22 -3.91
C LYS A 116 0.30 17.39 -4.35
N ALA A 117 -0.73 18.01 -4.92
CA ALA A 117 -1.87 17.30 -5.47
C ALA A 117 -1.44 16.39 -6.64
N LEU A 118 -0.61 16.89 -7.56
CA LEU A 118 -0.05 16.12 -8.66
C LEU A 118 0.78 14.93 -8.15
N ALA A 119 1.59 15.12 -7.12
CA ALA A 119 2.37 14.05 -6.48
C ALA A 119 1.46 12.91 -5.97
N LYS A 120 0.38 13.26 -5.29
CA LYS A 120 -0.61 12.30 -4.80
C LYS A 120 -1.29 11.55 -5.95
N ASP A 121 -1.67 12.24 -7.01
CA ASP A 121 -2.33 11.64 -8.17
C ASP A 121 -1.39 10.68 -8.91
N LYS A 122 -0.12 11.04 -9.09
CA LYS A 122 0.87 10.14 -9.70
C LYS A 122 1.18 8.93 -8.84
N LEU A 123 1.17 9.07 -7.52
CA LEU A 123 1.29 7.91 -6.62
C LEU A 123 0.10 6.96 -6.73
N LYS A 124 -1.13 7.47 -6.83
CA LYS A 124 -2.32 6.66 -7.10
C LYS A 124 -2.20 5.91 -8.43
N GLU A 125 -1.75 6.59 -9.48
CA GLU A 125 -1.55 6.00 -10.80
C GLU A 125 -0.52 4.87 -10.76
N ALA A 126 0.64 5.09 -10.15
CA ALA A 126 1.69 4.08 -10.01
C ALA A 126 1.22 2.89 -9.14
N THR A 127 0.45 3.15 -8.07
CA THR A 127 -0.15 2.09 -7.24
C THR A 127 -1.11 1.23 -8.06
N GLY A 128 -2.03 1.85 -8.81
CA GLY A 128 -2.97 1.15 -9.67
C GLY A 128 -2.26 0.33 -10.76
N ALA A 129 -1.19 0.85 -11.34
CA ALA A 129 -0.41 0.17 -12.37
C ALA A 129 0.30 -1.08 -11.82
N VAL A 130 0.93 -0.99 -10.64
CA VAL A 130 1.56 -2.16 -10.01
C VAL A 130 0.54 -3.22 -9.64
N VAL A 131 -0.60 -2.81 -9.08
CA VAL A 131 -1.71 -3.73 -8.75
C VAL A 131 -2.22 -4.44 -9.99
N SER A 132 -2.45 -3.72 -11.08
CA SER A 132 -2.90 -4.30 -12.36
C SER A 132 -1.91 -5.31 -12.92
N ALA A 133 -0.60 -5.08 -12.73
CA ALA A 133 0.43 -6.03 -13.16
C ALA A 133 0.48 -7.31 -12.31
N LEU A 134 0.03 -7.24 -11.05
CA LEU A 134 0.03 -8.36 -10.11
C LEU A 134 -1.22 -9.24 -10.19
N VAL A 135 -2.35 -8.67 -10.60
CA VAL A 135 -3.65 -9.36 -10.64
C VAL A 135 -4.17 -9.55 -12.06
N LYS A 136 -3.30 -9.53 -13.05
CA LYS A 136 -3.70 -9.90 -14.42
C LYS A 136 -4.26 -11.31 -14.42
N THR A 137 -5.53 -11.40 -14.77
CA THR A 137 -6.22 -12.66 -15.09
C THR A 137 -5.78 -13.16 -16.45
#